data_a8b192773f7018bd4ca821533779fecb
#
_entry.id   a8b192773f7018bd4ca821533779fecb
#
_cell.length_a   1.000
_cell.length_b   1.000
_cell.length_c   1.000
_cell.angle_alpha   90.00
_cell.angle_beta   90.00
_cell.angle_gamma   90.00
#
_symmetry.space_group_name_H-M   'P 1'
#
loop_
_entity.id
_entity.type
_entity.pdbx_description
1 polymer ?
#
loop_
_entity_poly.entity_id
_entity_poly.type
_entity_poly.pdbx_seq_one_letter_code
_entity_poly.pdbx_strand_id
1 'polypeptide(L)'
;QHKMISNASCTTNGLAPVAKVLNDKFGIEKGLLTTVHAYTNTQKLQDLGAKDLRDARAAAQNIVPSETGAARAVGLVIPELKGKFGGMAFRVPTTTVSVVDFTAILNKEASKEAIREAMLEYANGSMKGILDVTDEPLVSSDLRGTTFSSVFSSMDTLVLGNMVKVVAWYDNEWGYACRV
;
A
#
# COMPACT_ATOMS: atom_id res chain seq x y z
N GLN A 1 24.58 0.56 15.54
CA GLN A 1 23.22 -0.01 15.70
C GLN A 1 22.31 1.07 16.29
N HIS A 2 21.12 1.27 15.70
CA HIS A 2 20.15 2.22 16.22
C HIS A 2 19.49 1.67 17.48
N LYS A 3 19.35 2.51 18.51
CA LYS A 3 18.71 2.15 19.79
C LYS A 3 17.18 2.28 19.74
N MET A 4 16.68 3.06 18.79
CA MET A 4 15.25 3.26 18.55
C MET A 4 14.97 3.08 17.06
N ILE A 5 13.91 2.36 16.76
CA ILE A 5 13.44 2.11 15.40
C ILE A 5 11.95 2.43 15.29
N SER A 6 11.49 2.75 14.10
CA SER A 6 10.08 2.90 13.78
C SER A 6 9.71 1.94 12.66
N ASN A 7 8.58 1.25 12.82
CA ASN A 7 8.01 0.41 11.76
C ASN A 7 7.20 1.23 10.72
N ALA A 8 7.26 2.56 10.79
CA ALA A 8 6.51 3.50 9.96
C ALA A 8 4.99 3.28 10.07
N SER A 9 4.27 3.15 8.95
CA SER A 9 2.82 2.89 8.92
C SER A 9 2.50 1.59 8.21
N CYS A 10 1.31 1.04 8.47
CA CYS A 10 0.81 -0.14 7.77
C CYS A 10 0.74 0.09 6.25
N THR A 11 0.29 1.26 5.82
CA THR A 11 0.25 1.64 4.40
C THR A 11 1.66 1.76 3.81
N THR A 12 2.64 2.27 4.56
CA THR A 12 4.05 2.28 4.12
C THR A 12 4.56 0.86 3.93
N ASN A 13 4.23 -0.05 4.84
CA ASN A 13 4.58 -1.47 4.74
C ASN A 13 3.93 -2.14 3.51
N GLY A 14 2.69 -1.78 3.18
CA GLY A 14 2.00 -2.27 1.98
C GLY A 14 2.59 -1.72 0.67
N LEU A 15 2.97 -0.43 0.65
CA LEU A 15 3.46 0.26 -0.56
C LEU A 15 4.95 0.02 -0.83
N ALA A 16 5.80 0.09 0.19
CA ALA A 16 7.25 0.10 0.01
C ALA A 16 7.80 -1.12 -0.74
N PRO A 17 7.34 -2.37 -0.50
CA PRO A 17 7.80 -3.53 -1.25
C PRO A 17 7.55 -3.40 -2.76
N VAL A 18 6.33 -3.10 -3.17
CA VAL A 18 5.99 -2.98 -4.60
C VAL A 18 6.67 -1.78 -5.26
N ALA A 19 6.77 -0.65 -4.55
CA ALA A 19 7.49 0.53 -5.02
C ALA A 19 9.00 0.25 -5.20
N LYS A 20 9.61 -0.50 -4.28
CA LYS A 20 11.01 -0.91 -4.38
C LYS A 20 11.27 -1.75 -5.61
N VAL A 21 10.45 -2.78 -5.85
CA VAL A 21 10.57 -3.65 -7.03
C VAL A 21 10.45 -2.84 -8.32
N LEU A 22 9.41 -2.00 -8.43
CA LEU A 22 9.21 -1.16 -9.62
C LEU A 22 10.37 -0.20 -9.83
N ASN A 23 10.88 0.42 -8.76
CA ASN A 23 12.00 1.36 -8.88
C ASN A 23 13.29 0.67 -9.29
N ASP A 24 13.61 -0.48 -8.71
CA ASP A 24 14.84 -1.21 -9.01
C ASP A 24 14.88 -1.75 -10.44
N LYS A 25 13.75 -2.24 -10.93
CA LYS A 25 13.67 -2.88 -12.26
C LYS A 25 13.43 -1.89 -13.39
N PHE A 26 12.56 -0.92 -13.17
CA PHE A 26 12.09 -0.04 -14.24
C PHE A 26 12.39 1.45 -13.98
N GLY A 27 12.74 1.82 -12.75
CA GLY A 27 12.87 3.20 -12.30
C GLY A 27 11.51 3.90 -12.19
N ILE A 28 11.30 4.68 -11.15
CA ILE A 28 10.08 5.49 -10.98
C ILE A 28 10.44 6.96 -11.13
N GLU A 29 9.78 7.63 -12.08
CA GLU A 29 9.84 9.08 -12.22
C GLU A 29 9.02 9.76 -11.13
N LYS A 30 7.74 9.38 -11.02
CA LYS A 30 6.78 9.91 -10.03
C LYS A 30 5.61 8.94 -9.87
N GLY A 31 4.85 9.08 -8.76
CA GLY A 31 3.68 8.26 -8.54
C GLY A 31 2.65 8.86 -7.59
N LEU A 32 1.43 8.39 -7.72
CA LEU A 32 0.31 8.72 -6.85
C LEU A 32 -0.19 7.48 -6.14
N LEU A 33 -0.29 7.57 -4.83
CA LEU A 33 -0.87 6.56 -3.95
C LEU A 33 -2.31 6.92 -3.61
N THR A 34 -3.21 6.00 -3.82
CA THR A 34 -4.50 5.97 -3.12
C THR A 34 -4.56 4.70 -2.28
N THR A 35 -4.80 4.82 -0.98
CA THR A 35 -5.12 3.64 -0.19
C THR A 35 -6.59 3.62 0.15
N VAL A 36 -7.28 2.52 -0.21
CA VAL A 36 -8.63 2.22 0.29
C VAL A 36 -8.42 1.44 1.58
N HIS A 37 -8.73 2.08 2.70
CA HIS A 37 -8.27 1.64 4.01
C HIS A 37 -9.45 1.29 4.91
N ALA A 38 -9.35 0.19 5.63
CA ALA A 38 -10.26 -0.14 6.71
C ALA A 38 -10.33 1.01 7.73
N TYR A 39 -11.48 1.20 8.36
CA TYR A 39 -11.58 2.18 9.44
C TYR A 39 -10.70 1.78 10.64
N THR A 40 -10.30 2.76 11.42
CA THR A 40 -9.43 2.56 12.58
C THR A 40 -9.98 3.29 13.81
N ASN A 41 -9.37 3.09 14.96
CA ASN A 41 -9.79 3.69 16.23
C ASN A 41 -9.78 5.23 16.27
N THR A 42 -9.18 5.88 15.27
CA THR A 42 -9.25 7.35 15.14
C THR A 42 -10.62 7.83 14.68
N GLN A 43 -11.40 6.95 14.04
CA GLN A 43 -12.73 7.27 13.55
C GLN A 43 -13.81 6.93 14.58
N LYS A 44 -14.90 7.69 14.55
CA LYS A 44 -16.01 7.52 15.50
C LYS A 44 -16.95 6.40 15.06
N LEU A 45 -17.53 5.68 16.00
CA LEU A 45 -18.55 4.66 15.71
C LEU A 45 -19.86 5.30 15.25
N GLN A 46 -20.21 6.44 15.85
CA GLN A 46 -21.36 7.27 15.48
C GLN A 46 -20.91 8.70 15.22
N ASP A 47 -21.73 9.50 14.55
CA ASP A 47 -21.45 10.93 14.37
C ASP A 47 -21.21 11.59 15.73
N LEU A 48 -20.00 12.12 15.92
CA LEU A 48 -19.57 12.72 17.18
C LEU A 48 -18.51 13.79 16.88
N GLY A 49 -18.45 14.82 17.68
CA GLY A 49 -17.50 15.91 17.49
C GLY A 49 -16.06 15.44 17.37
N ALA A 50 -15.34 15.91 16.37
CA ALA A 50 -13.92 15.69 16.14
C ALA A 50 -13.27 16.98 15.62
N LYS A 51 -11.94 17.06 15.72
CA LYS A 51 -11.18 18.22 15.21
C LYS A 51 -11.29 18.34 13.67
N ASP A 52 -11.18 17.22 12.98
CA ASP A 52 -11.50 17.12 11.56
C ASP A 52 -12.96 16.68 11.41
N LEU A 53 -13.73 17.46 10.65
CA LEU A 53 -15.16 17.19 10.44
C LEU A 53 -15.43 15.90 9.69
N ARG A 54 -14.47 15.41 8.89
CA ARG A 54 -14.55 14.12 8.19
C ARG A 54 -14.42 12.96 9.17
N ASP A 55 -13.52 13.09 10.16
CA ASP A 55 -13.34 12.07 11.22
C ASP A 55 -14.49 12.05 12.23
N ALA A 56 -15.35 13.08 12.21
CA ALA A 56 -16.54 13.18 13.04
C ALA A 56 -17.68 12.24 12.61
N ARG A 57 -17.61 11.69 11.39
CA ARG A 57 -18.67 10.87 10.80
C ARG A 57 -18.51 9.40 11.15
N ALA A 58 -19.64 8.71 11.25
CA ALA A 58 -19.70 7.28 11.59
C ALA A 58 -18.88 6.43 10.59
N ALA A 59 -17.86 5.76 11.11
CA ALA A 59 -16.86 5.03 10.31
C ALA A 59 -17.47 3.89 9.48
N ALA A 60 -18.43 3.17 10.03
CA ALA A 60 -19.05 2.02 9.38
C ALA A 60 -20.17 2.38 8.37
N GLN A 61 -20.40 3.68 8.13
CA GLN A 61 -21.46 4.17 7.26
C GLN A 61 -20.98 5.10 6.14
N ASN A 62 -19.70 5.49 6.17
CA ASN A 62 -19.19 6.53 5.28
C ASN A 62 -17.91 6.11 4.58
N ILE A 63 -17.72 6.59 3.36
CA ILE A 63 -16.42 6.66 2.70
C ILE A 63 -15.80 8.01 3.07
N VAL A 64 -14.69 8.00 3.80
CA VAL A 64 -14.08 9.21 4.37
C VAL A 64 -12.73 9.47 3.71
N PRO A 65 -12.59 10.55 2.90
CA PRO A 65 -11.28 10.98 2.42
C PRO A 65 -10.41 11.41 3.61
N SER A 66 -9.15 10.99 3.60
CA SER A 66 -8.21 11.22 4.70
C SER A 66 -6.80 11.44 4.14
N GLU A 67 -5.98 12.15 4.88
CA GLU A 67 -4.57 12.27 4.54
C GLU A 67 -3.81 10.98 4.86
N THR A 68 -2.71 10.74 4.16
CA THR A 68 -1.77 9.66 4.48
C THR A 68 -0.33 10.16 4.43
N GLY A 69 0.44 9.83 5.45
CA GLY A 69 1.89 10.08 5.48
C GLY A 69 2.70 9.03 4.72
N ALA A 70 2.08 7.97 4.22
CA ALA A 70 2.77 6.83 3.62
C ALA A 70 3.62 7.21 2.40
N ALA A 71 3.11 8.06 1.52
CA ALA A 71 3.84 8.54 0.35
C ALA A 71 5.16 9.23 0.74
N ARG A 72 5.15 10.02 1.83
CA ARG A 72 6.32 10.69 2.37
C ARG A 72 7.27 9.70 3.06
N ALA A 73 6.71 8.76 3.81
CA ALA A 73 7.47 7.76 4.56
C ALA A 73 8.24 6.80 3.64
N VAL A 74 7.72 6.45 2.46
CA VAL A 74 8.46 5.66 1.48
C VAL A 74 9.77 6.33 1.08
N GLY A 75 9.80 7.65 0.93
CA GLY A 75 11.04 8.39 0.65
C GLY A 75 12.08 8.39 1.79
N LEU A 76 11.70 7.93 3.01
CA LEU A 76 12.66 7.72 4.10
C LEU A 76 13.31 6.34 4.04
N VAL A 77 12.60 5.32 3.54
CA VAL A 77 13.11 3.94 3.44
C VAL A 77 13.69 3.62 2.06
N ILE A 78 13.28 4.36 1.04
CA ILE A 78 13.81 4.30 -0.34
C ILE A 78 14.21 5.73 -0.74
N PRO A 79 15.43 6.17 -0.39
CA PRO A 79 15.84 7.58 -0.56
C PRO A 79 15.73 8.11 -2.00
N GLU A 80 15.87 7.25 -3.01
CA GLU A 80 15.75 7.58 -4.43
C GLU A 80 14.34 8.02 -4.82
N LEU A 81 13.34 7.68 -3.99
CA LEU A 81 11.93 8.02 -4.20
C LEU A 81 11.48 9.25 -3.41
N LYS A 82 12.41 9.90 -2.68
CA LYS A 82 12.09 11.10 -1.90
C LYS A 82 11.54 12.21 -2.79
N GLY A 83 10.33 12.69 -2.44
CA GLY A 83 9.65 13.78 -3.16
C GLY A 83 8.98 13.37 -4.47
N LYS A 84 9.06 12.09 -4.87
CA LYS A 84 8.43 11.60 -6.11
C LYS A 84 6.98 11.13 -5.92
N PHE A 85 6.52 10.96 -4.68
CA PHE A 85 5.21 10.40 -4.38
C PHE A 85 4.30 11.43 -3.70
N GLY A 86 3.05 11.47 -4.16
CA GLY A 86 1.92 12.06 -3.46
C GLY A 86 0.89 10.99 -3.14
N GLY A 87 -0.05 11.30 -2.26
CA GLY A 87 -1.11 10.32 -1.99
C GLY A 87 -2.12 10.74 -0.95
N MET A 88 -3.21 9.97 -0.93
CA MET A 88 -4.32 10.13 -0.01
C MET A 88 -4.90 8.77 0.38
N ALA A 89 -5.82 8.77 1.33
CA ALA A 89 -6.56 7.60 1.77
C ALA A 89 -8.07 7.80 1.60
N PHE A 90 -8.79 6.72 1.34
CA PHE A 90 -10.23 6.62 1.59
C PHE A 90 -10.46 5.60 2.69
N ARG A 91 -11.02 6.02 3.82
CA ARG A 91 -11.51 5.09 4.84
C ARG A 91 -12.87 4.56 4.41
N VAL A 92 -13.03 3.24 4.50
CA VAL A 92 -14.24 2.54 4.06
C VAL A 92 -14.82 1.67 5.19
N PRO A 93 -16.11 1.30 5.12
CA PRO A 93 -16.79 0.46 6.12
C PRO A 93 -16.31 -1.00 6.12
N THR A 94 -15.01 -1.22 6.30
CA THR A 94 -14.37 -2.53 6.37
C THR A 94 -13.56 -2.61 7.65
N THR A 95 -13.66 -3.73 8.38
CA THR A 95 -13.07 -3.87 9.71
C THR A 95 -11.57 -4.03 9.70
N THR A 96 -11.02 -4.72 8.71
CA THR A 96 -9.58 -4.91 8.50
C THR A 96 -9.32 -5.25 7.03
N VAL A 97 -8.07 -5.29 6.67
CA VAL A 97 -7.52 -5.41 5.31
C VAL A 97 -7.79 -4.17 4.45
N SER A 98 -6.72 -3.63 3.99
CA SER A 98 -6.67 -2.42 3.17
C SER A 98 -5.96 -2.72 1.85
N VAL A 99 -6.10 -1.83 0.88
CA VAL A 99 -5.46 -1.98 -0.42
C VAL A 99 -4.76 -0.69 -0.84
N VAL A 100 -3.57 -0.84 -1.38
CA VAL A 100 -2.83 0.20 -2.08
C VAL A 100 -3.20 0.15 -3.55
N ASP A 101 -3.68 1.25 -4.10
CA ASP A 101 -3.76 1.56 -5.52
C ASP A 101 -2.62 2.55 -5.82
N PHE A 102 -1.58 2.07 -6.47
CA PHE A 102 -0.40 2.87 -6.77
C PHE A 102 -0.24 3.04 -8.28
N THR A 103 -0.40 4.27 -8.75
CA THR A 103 -0.17 4.65 -10.14
C THR A 103 1.19 5.36 -10.25
N ALA A 104 2.05 4.87 -11.13
CA ALA A 104 3.39 5.41 -11.32
C ALA A 104 3.73 5.62 -12.80
N ILE A 105 4.55 6.63 -13.06
CA ILE A 105 5.24 6.81 -14.34
C ILE A 105 6.63 6.18 -14.19
N LEU A 106 6.93 5.21 -15.04
CA LEU A 106 8.20 4.51 -15.06
C LEU A 106 9.19 5.16 -16.04
N ASN A 107 10.49 5.04 -15.76
CA ASN A 107 11.54 5.47 -16.66
C ASN A 107 11.70 4.54 -17.88
N LYS A 108 11.30 3.27 -17.71
CA LYS A 108 11.30 2.25 -18.78
C LYS A 108 9.91 1.65 -18.87
N GLU A 109 9.43 1.44 -20.09
CA GLU A 109 8.19 0.70 -20.30
C GLU A 109 8.32 -0.72 -19.76
N ALA A 110 7.22 -1.23 -19.23
CA ALA A 110 7.13 -2.58 -18.72
C ALA A 110 5.80 -3.21 -19.08
N SER A 111 5.80 -4.46 -19.47
CA SER A 111 4.55 -5.21 -19.62
C SER A 111 4.02 -5.67 -18.27
N LYS A 112 2.75 -6.06 -18.23
CA LYS A 112 2.11 -6.64 -17.04
C LYS A 112 2.87 -7.90 -16.58
N GLU A 113 3.30 -8.73 -17.53
CA GLU A 113 4.06 -9.95 -17.30
C GLU A 113 5.43 -9.63 -16.70
N ALA A 114 6.15 -8.64 -17.23
CA ALA A 114 7.45 -8.25 -16.71
C ALA A 114 7.36 -7.70 -15.27
N ILE A 115 6.29 -6.96 -14.96
CA ILE A 115 6.03 -6.48 -13.60
C ILE A 115 5.76 -7.67 -12.67
N ARG A 116 4.91 -8.61 -13.09
CA ARG A 116 4.60 -9.82 -12.31
C ARG A 116 5.85 -10.67 -12.04
N GLU A 117 6.67 -10.90 -13.04
CA GLU A 117 7.93 -11.65 -12.90
C GLU A 117 8.90 -10.96 -11.95
N ALA A 118 9.03 -9.63 -12.04
CA ALA A 118 9.84 -8.85 -11.11
C ALA A 118 9.34 -8.99 -9.66
N MET A 119 8.02 -8.93 -9.43
CA MET A 119 7.44 -9.12 -8.09
C MET A 119 7.71 -10.52 -7.56
N LEU A 120 7.56 -11.57 -8.38
CA LEU A 120 7.86 -12.96 -8.01
C LEU A 120 9.34 -13.18 -7.68
N GLU A 121 10.25 -12.58 -8.45
CA GLU A 121 11.70 -12.66 -8.16
C GLU A 121 12.01 -12.14 -6.75
N TYR A 122 11.44 -11.00 -6.37
CA TYR A 122 11.66 -10.41 -5.05
C TYR A 122 10.93 -11.19 -3.94
N ALA A 123 9.71 -11.65 -4.18
CA ALA A 123 8.92 -12.42 -3.23
C ALA A 123 9.60 -13.77 -2.90
N ASN A 124 10.22 -14.41 -3.86
CA ASN A 124 10.97 -15.65 -3.67
C ASN A 124 12.43 -15.43 -3.21
N GLY A 125 12.91 -14.19 -3.31
CA GLY A 125 14.28 -13.79 -2.99
C GLY A 125 14.39 -12.92 -1.75
N SER A 126 14.82 -11.67 -1.95
CA SER A 126 15.16 -10.73 -0.88
C SER A 126 13.98 -10.26 -0.02
N MET A 127 12.76 -10.39 -0.51
CA MET A 127 11.53 -10.03 0.20
C MET A 127 10.69 -11.25 0.62
N LYS A 128 11.31 -12.42 0.72
CA LYS A 128 10.63 -13.64 1.17
C LYS A 128 10.01 -13.42 2.57
N GLY A 129 8.70 -13.72 2.69
CA GLY A 129 7.91 -13.51 3.90
C GLY A 129 7.50 -12.05 4.16
N ILE A 130 7.82 -11.12 3.24
CA ILE A 130 7.44 -9.71 3.30
C ILE A 130 6.50 -9.35 2.15
N LEU A 131 6.89 -9.69 0.92
CA LEU A 131 6.08 -9.55 -0.29
C LEU A 131 5.55 -10.91 -0.72
N ASP A 132 4.29 -10.95 -1.10
CA ASP A 132 3.68 -12.09 -1.79
C ASP A 132 3.07 -11.64 -3.11
N VAL A 133 2.77 -12.60 -3.98
CA VAL A 133 2.17 -12.37 -5.30
C VAL A 133 0.98 -13.31 -5.46
N THR A 134 -0.17 -12.75 -5.80
CA THR A 134 -1.36 -13.54 -6.11
C THR A 134 -1.81 -13.35 -7.55
N ASP A 135 -2.21 -14.45 -8.17
CA ASP A 135 -2.87 -14.50 -9.47
C ASP A 135 -4.37 -14.84 -9.31
N GLU A 136 -4.86 -14.92 -8.07
CA GLU A 136 -6.23 -15.28 -7.74
C GLU A 136 -7.13 -14.03 -7.61
N PRO A 137 -8.43 -14.14 -7.91
CA PRO A 137 -9.39 -13.04 -7.80
C PRO A 137 -9.83 -12.82 -6.36
N LEU A 138 -8.89 -12.44 -5.48
CA LEU A 138 -9.11 -12.26 -4.06
C LEU A 138 -9.77 -10.91 -3.74
N VAL A 139 -10.51 -10.89 -2.63
CA VAL A 139 -11.04 -9.68 -2.01
C VAL A 139 -10.48 -9.53 -0.58
N SER A 140 -10.76 -8.40 0.06
CA SER A 140 -10.15 -8.07 1.37
C SER A 140 -10.33 -9.15 2.44
N SER A 141 -11.49 -9.82 2.49
CA SER A 141 -11.76 -10.85 3.51
C SER A 141 -10.90 -12.10 3.37
N ASP A 142 -10.42 -12.42 2.14
CA ASP A 142 -9.58 -13.58 1.88
C ASP A 142 -8.16 -13.40 2.43
N LEU A 143 -7.75 -12.14 2.62
CA LEU A 143 -6.41 -11.76 3.07
C LEU A 143 -6.32 -11.43 4.56
N ARG A 144 -7.43 -11.64 5.29
CA ARG A 144 -7.46 -11.40 6.74
C ARG A 144 -6.52 -12.37 7.45
N GLY A 145 -5.64 -11.82 8.28
CA GLY A 145 -4.65 -12.59 9.03
C GLY A 145 -3.40 -12.94 8.22
N THR A 146 -3.25 -12.41 6.99
CA THR A 146 -1.99 -12.56 6.26
C THR A 146 -0.83 -11.94 7.03
N THR A 147 0.29 -12.67 7.10
CA THR A 147 1.53 -12.19 7.75
C THR A 147 2.42 -11.37 6.81
N PHE A 148 2.11 -11.35 5.52
CA PHE A 148 2.85 -10.54 4.55
C PHE A 148 2.58 -9.04 4.76
N SER A 149 3.59 -8.22 4.55
CA SER A 149 3.44 -6.76 4.55
C SER A 149 2.69 -6.26 3.33
N SER A 150 2.83 -6.97 2.21
CA SER A 150 2.27 -6.59 0.92
C SER A 150 1.97 -7.84 0.11
N VAL A 151 0.76 -7.95 -0.44
CA VAL A 151 0.37 -9.02 -1.36
C VAL A 151 0.01 -8.37 -2.69
N PHE A 152 0.91 -8.44 -3.65
CA PHE A 152 0.73 -7.87 -4.98
C PHE A 152 -0.32 -8.66 -5.77
N SER A 153 -1.33 -7.97 -6.32
CA SER A 153 -2.33 -8.55 -7.20
C SER A 153 -1.91 -8.38 -8.67
N SER A 154 -1.54 -9.48 -9.30
CA SER A 154 -1.14 -9.44 -10.70
C SER A 154 -2.32 -9.16 -11.64
N MET A 155 -3.51 -9.66 -11.29
CA MET A 155 -4.73 -9.50 -12.09
C MET A 155 -5.13 -8.03 -12.23
N ASP A 156 -4.93 -7.24 -11.18
CA ASP A 156 -5.35 -5.83 -11.10
C ASP A 156 -4.29 -4.86 -11.64
N THR A 157 -3.19 -5.39 -12.19
CA THR A 157 -2.15 -4.57 -12.81
C THR A 157 -2.60 -4.02 -14.15
N LEU A 158 -2.49 -2.71 -14.33
CA LEU A 158 -2.79 -2.02 -15.60
C LEU A 158 -1.53 -1.33 -16.12
N VAL A 159 -1.37 -1.36 -17.45
CA VAL A 159 -0.24 -0.73 -18.14
C VAL A 159 -0.77 0.14 -19.29
N LEU A 160 -0.29 1.37 -19.36
CA LEU A 160 -0.59 2.30 -20.43
C LEU A 160 0.71 3.05 -20.82
N GLY A 161 1.44 2.52 -21.81
CA GLY A 161 2.79 2.97 -22.12
C GLY A 161 3.72 2.81 -20.92
N ASN A 162 4.34 3.90 -20.47
CA ASN A 162 5.16 3.91 -19.27
C ASN A 162 4.39 4.22 -17.97
N MET A 163 3.07 4.44 -18.05
CA MET A 163 2.22 4.59 -16.88
C MET A 163 1.68 3.23 -16.45
N VAL A 164 1.92 2.88 -15.20
CA VAL A 164 1.46 1.62 -14.62
C VAL A 164 0.60 1.88 -13.38
N LYS A 165 -0.40 1.03 -13.18
CA LYS A 165 -1.14 0.92 -11.93
C LYS A 165 -0.92 -0.47 -11.37
N VAL A 166 -0.48 -0.53 -10.12
CA VAL A 166 -0.35 -1.77 -9.36
C VAL A 166 -1.22 -1.73 -8.11
N VAL A 167 -1.76 -2.89 -7.78
CA VAL A 167 -2.62 -3.08 -6.61
C VAL A 167 -1.90 -4.02 -5.65
N ALA A 168 -1.86 -3.63 -4.37
CA ALA A 168 -1.27 -4.46 -3.33
C ALA A 168 -2.14 -4.44 -2.07
N TRP A 169 -2.50 -5.62 -1.60
CA TRP A 169 -3.27 -5.84 -0.39
C TRP A 169 -2.37 -5.89 0.84
N TYR A 170 -2.89 -5.51 1.98
CA TYR A 170 -2.21 -5.66 3.26
C TYR A 170 -3.22 -5.73 4.41
N ASP A 171 -3.01 -6.66 5.34
CA ASP A 171 -3.73 -6.60 6.60
C ASP A 171 -3.09 -5.52 7.46
N ASN A 172 -3.79 -4.37 7.56
CA ASN A 172 -3.28 -3.19 8.25
C ASN A 172 -3.10 -3.39 9.75
N GLU A 173 -3.72 -4.41 10.33
CA GLU A 173 -3.57 -4.79 11.74
C GLU A 173 -2.51 -5.88 11.88
N TRP A 174 -2.76 -7.07 11.34
CA TRP A 174 -1.92 -8.24 11.56
C TRP A 174 -0.59 -8.17 10.82
N GLY A 175 -0.60 -7.85 9.54
CA GLY A 175 0.63 -7.76 8.74
C GLY A 175 1.61 -6.71 9.30
N TYR A 176 1.10 -5.58 9.79
CA TYR A 176 1.91 -4.58 10.49
C TYR A 176 2.46 -5.12 11.81
N ALA A 177 1.63 -5.78 12.64
CA ALA A 177 2.05 -6.34 13.92
C ALA A 177 3.15 -7.40 13.75
N CYS A 178 3.12 -8.18 12.66
CA CYS A 178 4.17 -9.15 12.34
C CYS A 178 5.55 -8.53 12.06
N ARG A 179 5.63 -7.22 11.86
CA ARG A 179 6.90 -6.49 11.60
C ARG A 179 7.45 -5.81 12.86
N VAL A 180 6.68 -5.72 13.94
CA VAL A 180 7.10 -5.16 15.22
C VAL A 180 7.80 -6.21 16.08
#